data_475005810d6fe6a1fe1e59dc5feaa680
#
_entry.id   475005810d6fe6a1fe1e59dc5feaa680
#
_cell.length_a   1.000
_cell.length_b   1.000
_cell.length_c   1.000
_cell.angle_alpha   90.00
_cell.angle_beta   90.00
_cell.angle_gamma   90.00
#
_symmetry.space_group_name_H-M   'P 1'
#
loop_
_entity.id
_entity.type
_entity.pdbx_description
1 polymer ?
#
loop_
_entity_poly.entity_id
_entity_poly.type
_entity_poly.pdbx_seq_one_letter_code
_entity_poly.pdbx_strand_id
1 'polypeptide(L)'
;MKDLKNYIDDIDNLNSFLLNQDQKNLIKEILVNTNNSNKENLDNVFQLLIQRVKTGFVFDVAPSVDTKQIAILKKQEKLSFTNDLLNTNKNTLIIGENYDALKNLLVIERQKEQIGGGDYNYDLIYIDPPYNTDSAKDDGNDLSEKDNVAASKFIYRDKFSRTGWLNMMNERLKMARQLLKEDGVIFVSIDDNEQAYLKVLMDEIFGEENFVCNFVWRKKNTGGGSDKSNIDNETEFIVCYSKNKEKSNWNSQKIDIENFTLEDEFVKTRGKYYLTDLDHVSSKSSFQYIESLDYEILAPDGTMFKNYRNILKPRSYRYTLGKELFEFYNSNRFIEIQQKTYKDGTKYWKAYRKVYEKVIVDRNKPYKIISRERGNNFSNLINEGNISTSTGKRLLISILNNKDFSFPKPIELIKYLINIHPNPNARVLDFFAGSGTTGHAVLDLNKEDSGNRTFTLVTNNENNIGIDVCYERLYRINNGKGSKGEVDFDWIKKNEPYNQNLDVFEINYCDTDVLANNNEIIKKDFKNMLNDFNLSNVNKINEQEILLNLTALKPIEGKDSNESN
;
A
#
# COMPACT_ATOMS: atom_id res chain seq x y z
N MET A 1 32.48 -39.42 -18.07
CA MET A 1 31.26 -38.63 -18.37
C MET A 1 30.06 -39.52 -18.02
N LYS A 2 29.08 -38.96 -17.32
CA LYS A 2 27.79 -39.62 -17.12
C LYS A 2 27.12 -39.81 -18.49
N ASP A 3 26.41 -40.88 -18.69
CA ASP A 3 25.65 -41.10 -19.92
C ASP A 3 24.35 -40.28 -19.87
N LEU A 4 23.79 -39.88 -21.02
CA LEU A 4 22.55 -39.13 -21.13
C LEU A 4 21.42 -39.70 -20.27
N LYS A 5 21.33 -41.05 -20.21
CA LYS A 5 20.34 -41.76 -19.40
C LYS A 5 20.45 -41.40 -17.92
N ASN A 6 21.67 -41.28 -17.38
CA ASN A 6 21.89 -40.94 -15.97
C ASN A 6 21.41 -39.52 -15.64
N TYR A 7 21.60 -38.55 -16.56
CA TYR A 7 21.10 -37.19 -16.40
C TYR A 7 19.57 -37.12 -16.46
N ILE A 8 18.94 -37.93 -17.31
CA ILE A 8 17.49 -38.03 -17.39
C ILE A 8 16.92 -38.62 -16.11
N ASP A 9 17.53 -39.70 -15.58
CA ASP A 9 17.16 -40.31 -14.31
C ASP A 9 17.33 -39.36 -13.12
N ASP A 10 18.41 -38.55 -13.11
CA ASP A 10 18.62 -37.54 -12.10
C ASP A 10 17.49 -36.47 -12.12
N ILE A 11 17.04 -36.04 -13.31
CA ILE A 11 15.92 -35.07 -13.44
C ILE A 11 14.61 -35.67 -12.98
N ASP A 12 14.33 -36.94 -13.30
CA ASP A 12 13.10 -37.63 -12.88
C ASP A 12 13.03 -37.78 -11.36
N ASN A 13 14.17 -38.01 -10.72
CA ASN A 13 14.28 -38.12 -9.27
C ASN A 13 14.27 -36.79 -8.53
N LEU A 14 14.35 -35.62 -9.23
CA LEU A 14 14.18 -34.32 -8.60
C LEU A 14 12.75 -34.16 -8.09
N ASN A 15 12.64 -33.67 -6.85
CA ASN A 15 11.36 -33.47 -6.20
C ASN A 15 10.47 -32.52 -7.04
N SER A 16 9.17 -32.83 -7.13
CA SER A 16 8.17 -32.05 -7.85
C SER A 16 8.06 -30.58 -7.35
N PHE A 17 8.54 -30.30 -6.13
CA PHE A 17 8.68 -28.92 -5.62
C PHE A 17 9.80 -28.13 -6.31
N LEU A 18 10.73 -28.78 -6.97
CA LEU A 18 11.87 -28.13 -7.64
C LEU A 18 11.61 -27.93 -9.14
N LEU A 19 10.90 -28.84 -9.77
CA LEU A 19 10.57 -28.83 -11.19
C LEU A 19 9.20 -29.43 -11.42
N ASN A 20 8.32 -28.71 -12.11
CA ASN A 20 7.08 -29.30 -12.60
C ASN A 20 7.35 -30.26 -13.79
N GLN A 21 6.36 -31.02 -14.19
CA GLN A 21 6.54 -32.03 -15.23
C GLN A 21 6.92 -31.42 -16.60
N ASP A 22 6.39 -30.26 -16.93
CA ASP A 22 6.68 -29.58 -18.20
C ASP A 22 8.13 -29.08 -18.24
N GLN A 23 8.61 -28.56 -17.11
CA GLN A 23 10.02 -28.14 -16.97
C GLN A 23 10.97 -29.34 -17.06
N LYS A 24 10.63 -30.46 -16.40
CA LYS A 24 11.40 -31.72 -16.54
C LYS A 24 11.46 -32.18 -18.00
N ASN A 25 10.35 -32.14 -18.69
CA ASN A 25 10.27 -32.53 -20.10
C ASN A 25 11.11 -31.59 -21.00
N LEU A 26 11.03 -30.29 -20.79
CA LEU A 26 11.83 -29.30 -21.54
C LEU A 26 13.34 -29.48 -21.29
N ILE A 27 13.76 -29.69 -20.04
CA ILE A 27 15.16 -29.94 -19.70
C ILE A 27 15.66 -31.22 -20.37
N LYS A 28 14.87 -32.29 -20.35
CA LYS A 28 15.23 -33.54 -21.04
C LYS A 28 15.38 -33.34 -22.53
N GLU A 29 14.48 -32.59 -23.18
CA GLU A 29 14.59 -32.26 -24.59
C GLU A 29 15.88 -31.47 -24.92
N ILE A 30 16.22 -30.46 -24.10
CA ILE A 30 17.45 -29.71 -24.25
C ILE A 30 18.67 -30.63 -24.12
N LEU A 31 18.70 -31.53 -23.14
CA LEU A 31 19.80 -32.47 -22.94
C LEU A 31 19.94 -33.49 -24.09
N VAL A 32 18.84 -33.99 -24.62
CA VAL A 32 18.84 -34.88 -25.82
C VAL A 32 19.41 -34.13 -27.02
N ASN A 33 18.97 -32.89 -27.27
CA ASN A 33 19.48 -32.07 -28.37
C ASN A 33 20.97 -31.74 -28.19
N THR A 34 21.41 -31.43 -26.97
CA THR A 34 22.81 -31.17 -26.65
C THR A 34 23.67 -32.41 -26.87
N ASN A 35 23.20 -33.60 -26.42
CA ASN A 35 23.90 -34.86 -26.60
C ASN A 35 24.10 -35.19 -28.09
N ASN A 36 23.12 -34.87 -28.92
CA ASN A 36 23.17 -35.13 -30.36
C ASN A 36 24.08 -34.14 -31.12
N SER A 37 24.21 -32.91 -30.61
CA SER A 37 25.01 -31.85 -31.25
C SER A 37 26.43 -31.75 -30.70
N ASN A 38 26.62 -31.89 -29.40
CA ASN A 38 27.92 -31.81 -28.73
C ASN A 38 27.93 -32.51 -27.38
N LYS A 39 28.29 -33.77 -27.38
CA LYS A 39 28.30 -34.64 -26.18
C LYS A 39 29.25 -34.15 -25.08
N GLU A 40 30.32 -33.42 -25.42
CA GLU A 40 31.29 -32.89 -24.46
C GLU A 40 30.72 -31.79 -23.57
N ASN A 41 29.70 -31.06 -24.04
CA ASN A 41 29.05 -29.99 -23.29
C ASN A 41 27.86 -30.46 -22.45
N LEU A 42 27.50 -31.73 -22.48
CA LEU A 42 26.30 -32.27 -21.83
C LEU A 42 26.30 -32.01 -20.31
N ASP A 43 27.43 -32.21 -19.65
CA ASP A 43 27.57 -31.95 -18.21
C ASP A 43 27.44 -30.46 -17.86
N ASN A 44 28.06 -29.60 -18.65
CA ASN A 44 27.97 -28.16 -18.46
C ASN A 44 26.53 -27.64 -18.63
N VAL A 45 25.82 -28.14 -19.64
CA VAL A 45 24.43 -27.77 -19.88
C VAL A 45 23.52 -28.30 -18.76
N PHE A 46 23.73 -29.53 -18.33
CA PHE A 46 23.01 -30.11 -17.20
C PHE A 46 23.22 -29.29 -15.92
N GLN A 47 24.47 -28.98 -15.57
CA GLN A 47 24.78 -28.16 -14.40
C GLN A 47 24.17 -26.76 -14.49
N LEU A 48 24.23 -26.13 -15.67
CA LEU A 48 23.61 -24.81 -15.89
C LEU A 48 22.09 -24.86 -15.67
N LEU A 49 21.43 -25.86 -16.20
CA LEU A 49 19.98 -26.02 -16.07
C LEU A 49 19.56 -26.33 -14.62
N ILE A 50 20.33 -27.19 -13.91
CA ILE A 50 20.07 -27.51 -12.51
C ILE A 50 20.44 -26.37 -11.55
N GLN A 51 21.51 -25.62 -11.82
CA GLN A 51 21.90 -24.48 -10.98
C GLN A 51 20.85 -23.39 -10.97
N ARG A 52 20.18 -23.13 -12.09
CA ARG A 52 19.04 -22.18 -12.15
C ARG A 52 17.86 -22.62 -11.32
N VAL A 53 17.70 -23.91 -11.07
CA VAL A 53 16.62 -24.51 -10.28
C VAL A 53 16.90 -24.44 -8.77
N LYS A 54 18.19 -24.38 -8.38
CA LYS A 54 18.59 -24.42 -6.96
C LYS A 54 18.70 -23.08 -6.27
N THR A 55 18.72 -21.97 -7.02
CA THR A 55 18.97 -20.63 -6.48
C THR A 55 17.95 -19.62 -7.00
N GLY A 56 16.71 -19.71 -6.53
CA GLY A 56 15.69 -18.73 -6.85
C GLY A 56 14.28 -19.31 -6.90
N PHE A 57 13.30 -18.43 -6.72
CA PHE A 57 11.92 -18.78 -7.01
C PHE A 57 11.74 -18.78 -8.53
N VAL A 58 11.37 -19.93 -9.10
CA VAL A 58 10.91 -19.98 -10.49
C VAL A 58 9.42 -19.73 -10.44
N PHE A 59 9.01 -18.54 -10.87
CA PHE A 59 7.58 -18.25 -11.08
C PHE A 59 7.16 -18.97 -12.36
N ASP A 60 6.09 -19.76 -12.28
CA ASP A 60 5.49 -20.36 -13.45
C ASP A 60 4.99 -19.28 -14.42
N VAL A 61 4.87 -19.67 -15.68
CA VAL A 61 4.49 -18.75 -16.77
C VAL A 61 3.17 -18.02 -16.45
N ALA A 62 3.13 -16.76 -16.85
CA ALA A 62 1.97 -15.89 -16.79
C ALA A 62 0.64 -16.58 -17.17
N PRO A 63 -0.48 -16.17 -16.57
CA PRO A 63 -1.77 -16.70 -16.94
C PRO A 63 -1.95 -16.60 -18.46
N SER A 64 -2.43 -17.64 -19.09
CA SER A 64 -2.70 -17.62 -20.52
C SER A 64 -3.79 -16.59 -20.83
N VAL A 65 -3.50 -15.69 -21.74
CA VAL A 65 -4.50 -14.74 -22.26
C VAL A 65 -5.36 -15.42 -23.34
N ASP A 66 -6.62 -15.06 -23.40
CA ASP A 66 -7.51 -15.45 -24.48
C ASP A 66 -7.34 -14.49 -25.65
N THR A 67 -6.55 -14.90 -26.64
CA THR A 67 -6.31 -14.10 -27.83
C THR A 67 -7.58 -13.85 -28.67
N LYS A 68 -8.67 -14.53 -28.36
CA LYS A 68 -9.97 -14.36 -29.02
C LYS A 68 -10.88 -13.35 -28.35
N GLN A 69 -10.51 -12.84 -27.19
CA GLN A 69 -11.32 -11.87 -26.44
C GLN A 69 -10.51 -10.64 -26.05
N ILE A 70 -11.15 -9.48 -26.13
CA ILE A 70 -10.64 -8.19 -25.67
C ILE A 70 -11.54 -7.69 -24.55
N ALA A 71 -10.91 -7.20 -23.49
CA ALA A 71 -11.57 -6.61 -22.35
C ALA A 71 -11.50 -5.08 -22.43
N ILE A 72 -12.64 -4.41 -22.47
CA ILE A 72 -12.75 -2.94 -22.56
C ILE A 72 -13.67 -2.43 -21.45
N LEU A 73 -13.28 -1.34 -20.78
CA LEU A 73 -14.13 -0.69 -19.79
C LEU A 73 -15.32 -0.02 -20.45
N LYS A 74 -16.50 -0.25 -19.89
CA LYS A 74 -17.75 0.34 -20.32
C LYS A 74 -18.45 1.03 -19.16
N LYS A 75 -18.72 2.32 -19.33
CA LYS A 75 -19.38 3.12 -18.31
C LYS A 75 -20.81 2.64 -18.06
N GLN A 76 -21.19 2.55 -16.80
CA GLN A 76 -22.52 2.21 -16.31
C GLN A 76 -23.26 3.47 -15.88
N GLU A 77 -23.96 4.09 -16.81
CA GLU A 77 -24.65 5.37 -16.56
C GLU A 77 -25.68 5.29 -15.42
N LYS A 78 -26.33 4.14 -15.24
CA LYS A 78 -27.32 3.94 -14.18
C LYS A 78 -26.71 3.85 -12.77
N LEU A 79 -25.44 3.47 -12.69
CA LEU A 79 -24.70 3.35 -11.42
C LEU A 79 -23.85 4.60 -11.17
N SER A 80 -23.48 5.33 -12.21
CA SER A 80 -22.72 6.57 -12.09
C SER A 80 -23.60 7.71 -11.56
N PHE A 81 -23.01 8.58 -10.75
CA PHE A 81 -23.73 9.76 -10.23
C PHE A 81 -22.81 10.98 -10.12
N THR A 82 -23.41 12.16 -10.29
CA THR A 82 -22.74 13.45 -10.17
C THR A 82 -23.50 14.29 -9.15
N ASN A 83 -22.90 14.51 -7.99
CA ASN A 83 -23.45 15.31 -6.90
C ASN A 83 -22.91 16.74 -6.90
N ASP A 84 -21.67 16.92 -7.37
CA ASP A 84 -21.03 18.23 -7.49
C ASP A 84 -20.65 18.51 -8.95
N LEU A 85 -21.40 19.40 -9.60
CA LEU A 85 -21.17 19.80 -10.99
C LEU A 85 -19.95 20.70 -11.18
N LEU A 86 -19.47 21.33 -10.11
CA LEU A 86 -18.29 22.19 -10.15
C LEU A 86 -16.99 21.39 -9.97
N ASN A 87 -17.10 20.21 -9.36
CA ASN A 87 -15.96 19.34 -9.16
C ASN A 87 -15.70 18.50 -10.42
N THR A 88 -14.66 18.82 -11.15
CA THR A 88 -14.23 18.07 -12.35
C THR A 88 -13.51 16.78 -12.00
N ASN A 89 -13.07 16.60 -10.76
CA ASN A 89 -12.41 15.39 -10.30
C ASN A 89 -13.44 14.27 -10.12
N LYS A 90 -13.14 13.13 -10.71
CA LYS A 90 -14.03 11.97 -10.68
C LYS A 90 -13.37 10.82 -9.95
N ASN A 91 -14.11 10.27 -9.01
CA ASN A 91 -13.77 8.98 -8.43
C ASN A 91 -14.27 7.88 -9.35
N THR A 92 -13.57 6.77 -9.39
CA THR A 92 -13.87 5.68 -10.33
C THR A 92 -14.03 4.36 -9.57
N LEU A 93 -15.08 3.61 -9.89
CA LEU A 93 -15.26 2.22 -9.48
C LEU A 93 -15.33 1.35 -10.73
N ILE A 94 -14.46 0.34 -10.82
CA ILE A 94 -14.47 -0.66 -11.89
C ILE A 94 -14.92 -1.99 -11.28
N ILE A 95 -16.00 -2.55 -11.81
CA ILE A 95 -16.53 -3.85 -11.40
C ILE A 95 -16.11 -4.89 -12.44
N GLY A 96 -15.19 -5.78 -12.08
CA GLY A 96 -14.70 -6.82 -12.97
C GLY A 96 -13.34 -7.38 -12.54
N GLU A 97 -12.72 -8.14 -13.42
CA GLU A 97 -11.41 -8.75 -13.19
C GLU A 97 -10.30 -7.69 -13.11
N ASN A 98 -9.52 -7.71 -12.05
CA ASN A 98 -8.52 -6.68 -11.82
C ASN A 98 -7.34 -6.73 -12.79
N TYR A 99 -6.98 -7.90 -13.33
CA TYR A 99 -5.95 -8.03 -14.36
C TYR A 99 -6.37 -7.25 -15.64
N ASP A 100 -7.59 -7.45 -16.08
CA ASP A 100 -8.14 -6.77 -17.27
C ASP A 100 -8.37 -5.28 -16.99
N ALA A 101 -8.81 -4.91 -15.78
CA ALA A 101 -8.94 -3.53 -15.37
C ALA A 101 -7.58 -2.80 -15.38
N LEU A 102 -6.52 -3.40 -14.83
CA LEU A 102 -5.18 -2.83 -14.82
C LEU A 102 -4.63 -2.61 -16.23
N LYS A 103 -4.88 -3.53 -17.17
CA LYS A 103 -4.50 -3.36 -18.58
C LYS A 103 -5.18 -2.14 -19.21
N ASN A 104 -6.48 -1.98 -18.97
CA ASN A 104 -7.22 -0.81 -19.43
C ASN A 104 -6.68 0.49 -18.81
N LEU A 105 -6.41 0.49 -17.51
CA LEU A 105 -5.83 1.65 -16.82
C LEU A 105 -4.44 2.00 -17.38
N LEU A 106 -3.60 1.03 -17.71
CA LEU A 106 -2.30 1.27 -18.35
C LEU A 106 -2.46 1.98 -19.70
N VAL A 107 -3.44 1.56 -20.50
CA VAL A 107 -3.74 2.23 -21.78
C VAL A 107 -4.19 3.67 -21.53
N ILE A 108 -5.13 3.88 -20.61
CA ILE A 108 -5.68 5.19 -20.28
C ILE A 108 -4.58 6.13 -19.76
N GLU A 109 -3.77 5.69 -18.81
CA GLU A 109 -2.74 6.53 -18.21
C GLU A 109 -1.61 6.86 -19.20
N ARG A 110 -1.21 5.92 -20.06
CA ARG A 110 -0.27 6.20 -21.17
C ARG A 110 -0.81 7.23 -22.15
N GLN A 111 -2.11 7.20 -22.45
CA GLN A 111 -2.72 8.20 -23.33
C GLN A 111 -2.74 9.59 -22.67
N LYS A 112 -3.01 9.69 -21.36
CA LYS A 112 -2.89 10.94 -20.61
C LYS A 112 -1.48 11.52 -20.68
N GLU A 113 -0.47 10.68 -20.48
CA GLU A 113 0.95 11.06 -20.56
C GLU A 113 1.30 11.63 -21.95
N GLN A 114 0.89 10.93 -23.03
CA GLN A 114 1.19 11.33 -24.41
C GLN A 114 0.54 12.65 -24.83
N ILE A 115 -0.64 12.95 -24.31
CA ILE A 115 -1.34 14.21 -24.61
C ILE A 115 -0.69 15.39 -23.86
N GLY A 116 0.16 15.13 -22.85
CA GLY A 116 0.75 16.18 -22.01
C GLY A 116 -0.29 16.94 -21.20
N GLY A 117 -1.48 16.40 -21.03
CA GLY A 117 -2.67 17.06 -20.52
C GLY A 117 -3.00 16.75 -19.09
N GLY A 118 -2.05 16.84 -18.14
CA GLY A 118 -2.44 16.75 -16.74
C GLY A 118 -1.77 15.63 -15.95
N ASP A 119 -2.38 15.30 -14.82
CA ASP A 119 -1.88 14.35 -13.86
C ASP A 119 -2.16 12.90 -14.34
N TYR A 120 -1.11 12.15 -14.63
CA TYR A 120 -1.19 10.73 -15.02
C TYR A 120 -0.51 9.86 -13.98
N ASN A 121 -0.84 8.57 -13.97
CA ASN A 121 -0.41 7.60 -12.97
C ASN A 121 -0.89 7.94 -11.54
N TYR A 122 -0.62 7.06 -10.60
CA TYR A 122 -1.10 7.13 -9.23
C TYR A 122 0.02 7.50 -8.27
N ASP A 123 -0.31 8.35 -7.30
CA ASP A 123 0.60 8.70 -6.22
C ASP A 123 0.74 7.57 -5.21
N LEU A 124 -0.37 6.84 -4.99
CA LEU A 124 -0.43 5.77 -4.01
C LEU A 124 -1.27 4.61 -4.52
N ILE A 125 -0.76 3.41 -4.31
CA ILE A 125 -1.52 2.16 -4.47
C ILE A 125 -1.63 1.49 -3.11
N TYR A 126 -2.85 1.12 -2.71
CA TYR A 126 -3.10 0.24 -1.57
C TYR A 126 -3.85 -0.99 -2.07
N ILE A 127 -3.48 -2.16 -1.63
CA ILE A 127 -4.20 -3.40 -1.94
C ILE A 127 -4.26 -4.35 -0.75
N ASP A 128 -5.37 -5.07 -0.68
CA ASP A 128 -5.64 -6.13 0.29
C ASP A 128 -5.96 -7.43 -0.47
N PRO A 129 -4.95 -8.13 -1.02
CA PRO A 129 -5.16 -9.34 -1.81
C PRO A 129 -5.62 -10.50 -0.92
N PRO A 130 -6.20 -11.58 -1.47
CA PRO A 130 -6.50 -12.79 -0.70
C PRO A 130 -5.22 -13.36 -0.08
N TYR A 131 -5.28 -13.76 1.20
CA TYR A 131 -4.11 -14.17 1.99
C TYR A 131 -3.72 -15.65 1.83
N ASN A 132 -4.40 -16.38 0.97
CA ASN A 132 -4.12 -17.80 0.71
C ASN A 132 -4.16 -18.69 1.98
N THR A 133 -5.10 -18.41 2.89
CA THR A 133 -5.24 -19.12 4.16
C THR A 133 -6.26 -20.23 4.10
N ASP A 134 -6.09 -21.28 4.92
CA ASP A 134 -7.09 -22.35 5.05
C ASP A 134 -8.43 -21.87 5.61
N SER A 135 -8.43 -20.80 6.41
CA SER A 135 -9.66 -20.20 6.96
C SER A 135 -10.48 -19.41 5.92
N ALA A 136 -9.89 -19.04 4.79
CA ALA A 136 -10.65 -18.46 3.68
C ALA A 136 -11.70 -19.44 3.11
N LYS A 137 -11.57 -20.73 3.39
CA LYS A 137 -12.52 -21.78 3.00
C LYS A 137 -13.86 -21.68 3.74
N ASP A 138 -13.86 -21.21 5.00
CA ASP A 138 -15.05 -21.19 5.84
C ASP A 138 -15.88 -19.91 5.68
N ASP A 139 -15.28 -18.82 5.19
CA ASP A 139 -15.88 -17.49 5.19
C ASP A 139 -16.56 -17.08 3.88
N GLY A 140 -16.62 -17.97 2.89
CA GLY A 140 -17.24 -17.67 1.59
C GLY A 140 -16.42 -16.74 0.68
N ASN A 141 -15.27 -16.27 1.13
CA ASN A 141 -14.24 -15.62 0.30
C ASN A 141 -13.38 -16.66 -0.42
N ASP A 142 -13.67 -17.94 -0.18
CA ASP A 142 -13.03 -19.04 -0.85
C ASP A 142 -13.79 -19.38 -2.12
N LEU A 143 -13.10 -19.29 -3.24
CA LEU A 143 -13.52 -19.79 -4.54
C LEU A 143 -13.48 -21.32 -4.63
N SER A 144 -13.52 -22.03 -3.46
CA SER A 144 -13.50 -23.46 -3.41
C SER A 144 -14.85 -24.06 -3.72
N GLU A 145 -14.85 -24.96 -4.68
CA GLU A 145 -15.68 -26.16 -4.78
C GLU A 145 -17.04 -26.18 -4.06
N LYS A 146 -17.88 -25.19 -4.29
CA LYS A 146 -19.32 -25.44 -4.28
C LYS A 146 -19.70 -25.71 -5.73
N ASP A 147 -19.99 -26.97 -6.02
CA ASP A 147 -20.66 -27.41 -7.22
C ASP A 147 -21.76 -26.42 -7.62
N ASN A 148 -21.67 -25.81 -8.80
CA ASN A 148 -22.61 -24.89 -9.43
C ASN A 148 -22.25 -23.40 -9.48
N VAL A 149 -21.04 -22.96 -9.17
CA VAL A 149 -20.61 -21.69 -9.75
C VAL A 149 -20.16 -22.01 -11.17
N ALA A 150 -20.93 -21.56 -12.15
CA ALA A 150 -20.51 -21.60 -13.52
C ALA A 150 -19.04 -21.22 -13.55
N ALA A 151 -18.20 -22.04 -14.14
CA ALA A 151 -16.74 -21.94 -14.16
C ALA A 151 -16.29 -20.64 -14.86
N SER A 152 -17.01 -19.61 -14.55
CA SER A 152 -16.93 -18.34 -15.12
C SER A 152 -15.86 -17.60 -14.42
N LYS A 153 -14.75 -17.62 -15.04
CA LYS A 153 -14.17 -16.35 -15.33
C LYS A 153 -13.08 -15.86 -14.43
N PHE A 154 -13.00 -16.24 -13.14
CA PHE A 154 -12.06 -15.56 -12.26
C PHE A 154 -11.24 -16.50 -11.42
N ILE A 155 -10.29 -16.64 -11.75
CA ILE A 155 -9.30 -17.54 -11.91
C ILE A 155 -8.06 -17.14 -11.16
N TYR A 156 -8.13 -17.40 -9.90
CA TYR A 156 -6.95 -17.76 -9.18
C TYR A 156 -6.69 -19.26 -9.48
N ARG A 157 -6.04 -19.53 -10.62
CA ARG A 157 -5.54 -20.87 -10.92
C ARG A 157 -4.75 -21.31 -9.72
N ASP A 158 -4.94 -22.41 -9.13
CA ASP A 158 -4.20 -22.87 -7.96
C ASP A 158 -4.35 -22.04 -6.70
N LYS A 159 -5.57 -21.79 -6.31
CA LYS A 159 -5.86 -21.17 -5.01
C LYS A 159 -5.29 -21.93 -3.79
N PHE A 160 -4.63 -23.02 -3.99
CA PHE A 160 -4.04 -23.86 -2.97
C PHE A 160 -2.52 -24.03 -3.09
N SER A 161 -1.89 -23.60 -4.18
CA SER A 161 -0.45 -23.59 -4.25
C SER A 161 0.08 -22.17 -4.05
N ARG A 162 1.13 -22.04 -3.25
CA ARG A 162 1.86 -20.80 -3.11
C ARG A 162 2.31 -20.24 -4.46
N THR A 163 2.69 -21.12 -5.38
CA THR A 163 3.08 -20.75 -6.74
C THR A 163 1.95 -20.05 -7.50
N GLY A 164 0.71 -20.55 -7.42
CA GLY A 164 -0.44 -19.93 -8.08
C GLY A 164 -0.74 -18.53 -7.54
N TRP A 165 -0.67 -18.34 -6.22
CA TRP A 165 -0.85 -17.04 -5.59
C TRP A 165 0.24 -16.05 -6.04
N LEU A 166 1.51 -16.47 -6.04
CA LEU A 166 2.64 -15.64 -6.49
C LEU A 166 2.51 -15.26 -7.97
N ASN A 167 2.08 -16.18 -8.84
CA ASN A 167 1.85 -15.90 -10.25
C ASN A 167 0.75 -14.86 -10.45
N MET A 168 -0.35 -15.01 -9.73
CA MET A 168 -1.46 -14.05 -9.74
C MET A 168 -0.97 -12.65 -9.33
N MET A 169 -0.17 -12.56 -8.26
CA MET A 169 0.36 -11.30 -7.77
C MET A 169 1.44 -10.72 -8.69
N ASN A 170 2.32 -11.55 -9.26
CA ASN A 170 3.42 -11.11 -10.12
C ASN A 170 2.96 -10.22 -11.27
N GLU A 171 1.99 -10.69 -12.04
CA GLU A 171 1.51 -9.93 -13.21
C GLU A 171 0.81 -8.62 -12.80
N ARG A 172 0.03 -8.64 -11.71
CA ARG A 172 -0.66 -7.46 -11.20
C ARG A 172 0.29 -6.44 -10.60
N LEU A 173 1.30 -6.88 -9.86
CA LEU A 173 2.32 -5.99 -9.27
C LEU A 173 3.22 -5.36 -10.34
N LYS A 174 3.55 -6.07 -11.42
CA LYS A 174 4.27 -5.49 -12.57
C LYS A 174 3.48 -4.35 -13.22
N MET A 175 2.17 -4.54 -13.41
CA MET A 175 1.29 -3.50 -13.92
C MET A 175 1.13 -2.34 -12.92
N ALA A 176 0.99 -2.65 -11.65
CA ALA A 176 0.91 -1.67 -10.58
C ALA A 176 2.15 -0.76 -10.53
N ARG A 177 3.35 -1.34 -10.67
CA ARG A 177 4.59 -0.55 -10.76
C ARG A 177 4.60 0.42 -11.93
N GLN A 178 4.07 0.01 -13.10
CA GLN A 178 3.96 0.90 -14.26
C GLN A 178 2.95 2.04 -14.03
N LEU A 179 1.87 1.76 -13.31
CA LEU A 179 0.82 2.73 -12.97
C LEU A 179 1.22 3.71 -11.86
N LEU A 180 2.29 3.47 -11.11
CA LEU A 180 2.80 4.41 -10.11
C LEU A 180 3.55 5.57 -10.77
N LYS A 181 3.41 6.77 -10.19
CA LYS A 181 4.32 7.90 -10.44
C LYS A 181 5.73 7.56 -9.98
N GLU A 182 6.73 8.31 -10.43
CA GLU A 182 8.12 8.07 -10.07
C GLU A 182 8.40 8.20 -8.56
N ASP A 183 7.68 9.08 -7.87
CA ASP A 183 7.70 9.27 -6.41
C ASP A 183 6.61 8.49 -5.68
N GLY A 184 5.82 7.71 -6.42
CA GLY A 184 4.67 6.98 -5.90
C GLY A 184 5.04 5.77 -5.05
N VAL A 185 4.09 5.36 -4.21
CA VAL A 185 4.26 4.29 -3.21
C VAL A 185 3.17 3.24 -3.32
N ILE A 186 3.51 1.99 -2.98
CA ILE A 186 2.56 0.90 -2.87
C ILE A 186 2.58 0.29 -1.47
N PHE A 187 1.41 0.02 -0.94
CA PHE A 187 1.17 -0.70 0.31
C PHE A 187 0.38 -1.98 0.01
N VAL A 188 0.89 -3.11 0.45
CA VAL A 188 0.25 -4.41 0.27
C VAL A 188 0.01 -5.06 1.63
N SER A 189 -1.26 -5.17 2.02
CA SER A 189 -1.65 -5.91 3.22
C SER A 189 -1.47 -7.41 3.03
N ILE A 190 -0.96 -8.09 4.05
CA ILE A 190 -0.72 -9.53 4.02
C ILE A 190 -0.60 -10.10 5.44
N ASP A 191 -0.85 -11.38 5.59
CA ASP A 191 -0.59 -12.11 6.85
C ASP A 191 0.71 -12.92 6.82
N ASP A 192 0.95 -13.69 7.89
CA ASP A 192 2.15 -14.51 8.06
C ASP A 192 2.33 -15.59 6.98
N ASN A 193 1.25 -16.03 6.31
CA ASN A 193 1.32 -17.16 5.37
C ASN A 193 2.14 -16.80 4.12
N GLU A 194 1.94 -15.58 3.58
CA GLU A 194 2.54 -15.16 2.32
C GLU A 194 3.48 -13.95 2.44
N GLN A 195 3.62 -13.33 3.63
CA GLN A 195 4.42 -12.10 3.81
C GLN A 195 5.86 -12.24 3.31
N ALA A 196 6.55 -13.32 3.68
CA ALA A 196 7.95 -13.53 3.30
C ALA A 196 8.11 -13.69 1.76
N TYR A 197 7.19 -14.41 1.13
CA TYR A 197 7.21 -14.65 -0.31
C TYR A 197 6.81 -13.40 -1.10
N LEU A 198 5.83 -12.65 -0.60
CA LEU A 198 5.46 -11.35 -1.15
C LEU A 198 6.64 -10.38 -1.12
N LYS A 199 7.38 -10.34 0.00
CA LYS A 199 8.56 -9.48 0.12
C LYS A 199 9.61 -9.80 -0.95
N VAL A 200 9.92 -11.07 -1.16
CA VAL A 200 10.86 -11.50 -2.20
C VAL A 200 10.35 -11.17 -3.60
N LEU A 201 9.07 -11.42 -3.88
CA LEU A 201 8.47 -11.05 -5.16
C LEU A 201 8.53 -9.54 -5.43
N MET A 202 8.26 -8.74 -4.41
CA MET A 202 8.32 -7.29 -4.54
C MET A 202 9.75 -6.77 -4.69
N ASP A 203 10.75 -7.42 -4.08
CA ASP A 203 12.16 -7.11 -4.32
C ASP A 203 12.54 -7.29 -5.80
N GLU A 204 12.07 -8.36 -6.44
CA GLU A 204 12.30 -8.58 -7.87
C GLU A 204 11.59 -7.57 -8.77
N ILE A 205 10.36 -7.19 -8.41
CA ILE A 205 9.56 -6.29 -9.25
C ILE A 205 9.95 -4.83 -9.05
N PHE A 206 10.10 -4.38 -7.80
CA PHE A 206 10.34 -2.97 -7.46
C PHE A 206 11.82 -2.63 -7.28
N GLY A 207 12.66 -3.62 -6.98
CA GLY A 207 14.06 -3.48 -6.55
C GLY A 207 14.17 -3.43 -5.03
N GLU A 208 15.12 -4.18 -4.46
CA GLU A 208 15.37 -4.24 -3.01
C GLU A 208 15.68 -2.85 -2.44
N GLU A 209 16.39 -2.01 -3.20
CA GLU A 209 16.74 -0.64 -2.84
C GLU A 209 15.53 0.27 -2.63
N ASN A 210 14.40 -0.06 -3.25
CA ASN A 210 13.14 0.68 -3.16
C ASN A 210 12.22 0.20 -2.03
N PHE A 211 12.67 -0.79 -1.25
CA PHE A 211 11.96 -1.19 -0.04
C PHE A 211 11.95 -0.05 0.99
N VAL A 212 10.75 0.30 1.47
CA VAL A 212 10.57 1.35 2.47
C VAL A 212 10.55 0.76 3.87
N CYS A 213 9.54 -0.02 4.18
CA CYS A 213 9.44 -0.73 5.46
C CYS A 213 8.35 -1.81 5.40
N ASN A 214 8.31 -2.62 6.44
CA ASN A 214 7.21 -3.51 6.75
C ASN A 214 6.47 -2.93 7.97
N PHE A 215 5.20 -2.56 7.80
CA PHE A 215 4.35 -2.16 8.91
C PHE A 215 3.82 -3.40 9.61
N VAL A 216 3.76 -3.34 10.92
CA VAL A 216 3.10 -4.33 11.78
C VAL A 216 1.84 -3.69 12.34
N TRP A 217 0.70 -4.18 11.92
CA TRP A 217 -0.58 -3.70 12.39
C TRP A 217 -1.20 -4.67 13.39
N ARG A 218 -1.53 -4.18 14.59
CA ARG A 218 -2.27 -4.95 15.58
C ARG A 218 -3.76 -4.90 15.25
N LYS A 219 -4.26 -5.98 14.65
CA LYS A 219 -5.65 -6.10 14.16
C LYS A 219 -6.69 -6.35 15.25
N LYS A 220 -6.28 -6.87 16.43
CA LYS A 220 -7.15 -7.21 17.56
C LYS A 220 -6.75 -6.44 18.81
N ASN A 221 -7.73 -5.88 19.51
CA ASN A 221 -7.50 -5.11 20.76
C ASN A 221 -7.58 -5.95 22.03
N THR A 222 -8.21 -7.11 21.98
CA THR A 222 -8.40 -8.00 23.13
C THR A 222 -7.97 -9.41 22.74
N GLY A 223 -7.14 -10.03 23.58
CA GLY A 223 -6.80 -11.44 23.45
C GLY A 223 -8.08 -12.29 23.57
N GLY A 224 -8.49 -12.85 22.45
CA GLY A 224 -9.53 -13.87 22.37
C GLY A 224 -8.87 -15.06 21.73
N GLY A 225 -8.30 -15.95 22.52
CA GLY A 225 -7.64 -17.15 22.02
C GLY A 225 -8.62 -18.02 21.26
N SER A 226 -8.19 -18.56 20.12
CA SER A 226 -8.87 -19.74 19.59
C SER A 226 -8.45 -20.92 20.48
N ASP A 227 -9.37 -21.72 20.92
CA ASP A 227 -9.13 -22.94 21.71
C ASP A 227 -8.17 -23.95 21.03
N LYS A 228 -7.70 -23.65 19.82
CA LYS A 228 -6.84 -24.51 18.99
C LYS A 228 -5.37 -24.08 18.90
N SER A 229 -5.00 -22.90 19.38
CA SER A 229 -3.61 -22.38 19.30
C SER A 229 -3.15 -21.85 20.64
N ASN A 230 -1.94 -22.23 21.06
CA ASN A 230 -1.29 -21.70 22.27
C ASN A 230 -0.67 -20.31 22.05
N ILE A 231 -0.71 -19.77 20.82
CA ILE A 231 -0.19 -18.45 20.47
C ILE A 231 -1.27 -17.71 19.66
N ASP A 232 -1.68 -16.55 20.17
CA ASP A 232 -2.63 -15.69 19.47
C ASP A 232 -1.94 -14.87 18.39
N ASN A 233 -2.44 -14.96 17.15
CA ASN A 233 -2.02 -14.08 16.07
C ASN A 233 -2.83 -12.78 16.11
N GLU A 234 -2.26 -11.73 16.69
CA GLU A 234 -2.89 -10.41 16.84
C GLU A 234 -2.49 -9.43 15.73
N THR A 235 -1.56 -9.80 14.86
CA THR A 235 -0.96 -8.89 13.89
C THR A 235 -1.21 -9.28 12.44
N GLU A 236 -1.13 -8.29 11.58
CA GLU A 236 -0.97 -8.42 10.13
C GLU A 236 0.15 -7.49 9.68
N PHE A 237 0.63 -7.69 8.46
CA PHE A 237 1.70 -6.90 7.88
C PHE A 237 1.20 -6.05 6.72
N ILE A 238 1.90 -4.93 6.47
CA ILE A 238 1.70 -4.13 5.27
C ILE A 238 3.09 -3.85 4.69
N VAL A 239 3.37 -4.47 3.56
CA VAL A 239 4.66 -4.34 2.88
C VAL A 239 4.63 -3.08 2.03
N CYS A 240 5.62 -2.19 2.20
CA CYS A 240 5.68 -0.89 1.53
C CYS A 240 6.92 -0.77 0.65
N TYR A 241 6.69 -0.39 -0.61
CA TYR A 241 7.72 -0.04 -1.58
C TYR A 241 7.41 1.31 -2.23
N SER A 242 8.47 2.02 -2.62
CA SER A 242 8.36 3.12 -3.57
C SER A 242 8.66 2.64 -4.98
N LYS A 243 8.19 3.33 -6.00
CA LYS A 243 8.68 3.10 -7.37
C LYS A 243 10.14 3.51 -7.51
N ASN A 244 10.50 4.67 -6.93
CA ASN A 244 11.87 5.14 -6.79
C ASN A 244 12.02 5.86 -5.43
N LYS A 245 12.68 5.21 -4.49
CA LYS A 245 12.80 5.70 -3.10
C LYS A 245 13.58 7.01 -2.98
N GLU A 246 14.52 7.27 -3.88
CA GLU A 246 15.30 8.52 -3.88
C GLU A 246 14.46 9.73 -4.27
N LYS A 247 13.40 9.52 -5.07
CA LYS A 247 12.46 10.58 -5.47
C LYS A 247 11.28 10.73 -4.51
N SER A 248 11.05 9.73 -3.65
CA SER A 248 9.88 9.72 -2.76
C SER A 248 10.02 10.73 -1.65
N ASN A 249 8.93 11.43 -1.39
CA ASN A 249 8.80 12.35 -0.28
C ASN A 249 7.81 11.79 0.74
N TRP A 250 8.09 12.03 2.01
CA TRP A 250 7.30 11.50 3.11
C TRP A 250 6.71 12.62 3.93
N ASN A 251 5.46 12.48 4.27
CA ASN A 251 4.79 13.38 5.19
C ASN A 251 5.27 13.13 6.64
N SER A 252 4.89 14.01 7.54
CA SER A 252 5.08 13.84 8.97
C SER A 252 3.74 13.98 9.69
N GLN A 253 3.53 13.19 10.73
CA GLN A 253 2.35 13.34 11.59
C GLN A 253 2.40 14.69 12.28
N LYS A 254 1.32 15.45 12.21
CA LYS A 254 1.20 16.71 12.97
C LYS A 254 1.38 16.40 14.46
N ILE A 255 2.25 17.16 15.11
CA ILE A 255 2.38 17.09 16.57
C ILE A 255 1.16 17.83 17.14
N ASP A 256 0.58 17.28 18.21
CA ASP A 256 -0.48 17.93 18.94
C ASP A 256 -0.06 19.34 19.34
N ILE A 257 -0.77 20.33 18.81
CA ILE A 257 -0.53 21.76 19.05
C ILE A 257 -0.71 22.08 20.55
N GLU A 258 -1.45 21.25 21.29
CA GLU A 258 -1.65 21.38 22.74
C GLU A 258 -0.35 21.39 23.55
N ASN A 259 0.72 20.80 23.04
CA ASN A 259 2.03 20.82 23.69
C ASN A 259 2.76 22.18 23.57
N PHE A 260 2.41 23.01 22.58
CA PHE A 260 3.03 24.32 22.36
C PHE A 260 2.25 25.40 23.12
N THR A 261 2.55 25.56 24.39
CA THR A 261 1.79 26.45 25.29
C THR A 261 2.48 27.77 25.62
N LEU A 262 3.79 27.88 25.36
CA LEU A 262 4.59 29.05 25.71
C LEU A 262 4.78 29.97 24.50
N GLU A 263 4.88 31.27 24.77
CA GLU A 263 5.09 32.29 23.76
C GLU A 263 6.26 33.20 24.16
N ASP A 264 7.00 33.72 23.17
CA ASP A 264 7.99 34.76 23.32
C ASP A 264 7.92 35.78 22.15
N GLU A 265 8.89 36.69 22.08
CA GLU A 265 8.98 37.71 21.03
C GLU A 265 8.98 37.17 19.59
N PHE A 266 9.31 35.88 19.42
CA PHE A 266 9.38 35.21 18.12
C PHE A 266 8.10 34.46 17.74
N VAL A 267 7.01 34.54 18.50
CA VAL A 267 5.77 33.79 18.24
C VAL A 267 5.24 33.99 16.81
N LYS A 268 5.38 35.18 16.23
CA LYS A 268 4.93 35.45 14.85
C LYS A 268 5.75 34.74 13.79
N THR A 269 7.04 34.51 14.02
CA THR A 269 7.98 33.94 13.07
C THR A 269 8.30 32.49 13.35
N ARG A 270 8.28 32.06 14.62
CA ARG A 270 8.68 30.72 15.07
C ARG A 270 7.52 29.88 15.61
N GLY A 271 6.33 30.48 15.80
CA GLY A 271 5.21 29.86 16.48
C GLY A 271 5.40 29.79 18.01
N LYS A 272 4.47 29.13 18.68
CA LYS A 272 4.58 28.83 20.11
C LYS A 272 5.69 27.79 20.38
N TYR A 273 6.07 27.63 21.64
CA TYR A 273 7.10 26.65 21.99
C TYR A 273 6.76 25.89 23.28
N TYR A 274 7.50 24.83 23.52
CA TYR A 274 7.58 24.17 24.81
C TYR A 274 9.04 23.97 25.21
N LEU A 275 9.27 23.72 26.52
CA LEU A 275 10.59 23.50 27.04
C LEU A 275 10.91 22.03 27.15
N THR A 276 12.10 21.64 26.72
CA THR A 276 12.67 20.31 26.96
C THR A 276 13.94 20.42 27.77
N ASP A 277 14.25 19.40 28.56
CA ASP A 277 15.52 19.33 29.27
C ASP A 277 16.69 19.37 28.28
N LEU A 278 17.69 20.16 28.61
CA LEU A 278 18.93 20.25 27.84
C LEU A 278 19.86 19.08 28.14
N ASP A 279 19.73 18.49 29.30
CA ASP A 279 20.55 17.40 29.78
C ASP A 279 19.85 16.05 29.73
N HIS A 280 20.68 15.02 29.67
CA HIS A 280 20.27 13.63 29.84
C HIS A 280 20.97 13.05 31.04
N VAL A 281 20.19 12.64 32.02
CA VAL A 281 20.66 12.00 33.24
C VAL A 281 20.21 10.55 33.29
N SER A 282 21.11 9.62 33.57
CA SER A 282 20.78 8.21 33.65
C SER A 282 21.70 7.49 34.64
N SER A 283 21.10 6.69 35.51
CA SER A 283 21.81 5.79 36.44
C SER A 283 22.11 4.41 35.83
N LYS A 284 21.69 4.16 34.58
CA LYS A 284 21.91 2.86 33.92
C LYS A 284 23.38 2.66 33.56
N SER A 285 23.87 1.44 33.71
CA SER A 285 25.26 1.06 33.37
C SER A 285 25.59 1.25 31.87
N SER A 286 24.56 1.25 31.00
CA SER A 286 24.70 1.50 29.56
C SER A 286 24.82 2.99 29.20
N PHE A 287 24.77 3.90 30.17
CA PHE A 287 24.88 5.33 29.88
C PHE A 287 26.30 5.69 29.44
N GLN A 288 26.41 6.28 28.28
CA GLN A 288 27.69 6.77 27.75
C GLN A 288 27.92 8.22 28.18
N TYR A 289 28.88 8.42 29.07
CA TYR A 289 29.38 9.74 29.37
C TYR A 289 30.29 10.24 28.22
N ILE A 290 30.11 11.50 27.87
CA ILE A 290 30.91 12.17 26.83
C ILE A 290 31.43 13.48 27.44
N GLU A 291 32.73 13.59 27.64
CA GLU A 291 33.38 14.72 28.31
C GLU A 291 33.11 16.06 27.60
N SER A 292 33.10 16.09 26.28
CA SER A 292 32.78 17.29 25.48
C SER A 292 31.31 17.75 25.62
N LEU A 293 30.45 16.96 26.20
CA LEU A 293 29.06 17.29 26.51
C LEU A 293 28.84 17.60 28.01
N ASP A 294 29.91 17.79 28.78
CA ASP A 294 29.90 18.18 30.18
C ASP A 294 30.62 19.52 30.35
N TYR A 295 29.94 20.61 30.12
CA TYR A 295 30.47 21.96 30.18
C TYR A 295 29.63 22.85 31.11
N GLU A 296 30.22 23.97 31.57
CA GLU A 296 29.54 24.97 32.39
C GLU A 296 28.82 25.98 31.53
N ILE A 297 27.67 26.47 32.01
CA ILE A 297 26.82 27.47 31.40
C ILE A 297 26.82 28.71 32.26
N LEU A 298 26.90 29.89 31.66
CA LEU A 298 26.83 31.16 32.33
C LEU A 298 25.38 31.52 32.66
N ALA A 299 25.08 31.69 33.93
CA ALA A 299 23.77 32.12 34.41
C ALA A 299 23.56 33.66 34.23
N PRO A 300 22.30 34.13 34.29
CA PRO A 300 22.00 35.58 34.21
C PRO A 300 22.62 36.42 35.32
N ASP A 301 22.94 35.83 36.45
CA ASP A 301 23.59 36.52 37.57
C ASP A 301 25.13 36.52 37.48
N GLY A 302 25.70 35.99 36.41
CA GLY A 302 27.13 35.86 36.18
C GLY A 302 27.80 34.65 36.80
N THR A 303 27.06 33.78 37.48
CA THR A 303 27.60 32.51 38.03
C THR A 303 27.66 31.41 36.97
N MET A 304 28.65 30.52 37.09
CA MET A 304 28.73 29.33 36.25
C MET A 304 27.97 28.18 36.89
N PHE A 305 27.19 27.46 36.09
CA PHE A 305 26.39 26.33 36.59
C PHE A 305 26.36 25.18 35.58
N LYS A 306 25.94 24.03 36.11
CA LYS A 306 25.53 22.84 35.31
C LYS A 306 24.12 22.45 35.71
N ASN A 307 23.36 21.84 34.79
CA ASN A 307 21.93 21.51 35.00
C ASN A 307 21.67 20.46 36.10
N TYR A 308 22.67 19.89 36.65
CA TYR A 308 22.54 18.80 37.63
C TYR A 308 23.01 19.20 39.03
N ARG A 309 22.32 18.68 40.02
CA ARG A 309 22.69 18.68 41.42
C ARG A 309 22.56 17.24 41.94
N ASN A 310 23.43 16.82 42.81
CA ASN A 310 23.32 15.50 43.47
C ASN A 310 23.39 14.31 42.51
N ILE A 311 24.31 14.33 41.58
CA ILE A 311 24.62 13.14 40.80
C ILE A 311 25.33 12.16 41.74
N LEU A 312 24.61 11.09 42.12
CA LEU A 312 25.10 10.06 43.04
C LEU A 312 26.29 9.28 42.48
N LYS A 313 26.44 9.26 41.13
CA LYS A 313 27.54 8.60 40.43
C LYS A 313 28.20 9.60 39.49
N PRO A 314 29.52 9.78 39.52
CA PRO A 314 30.24 10.53 38.53
C PRO A 314 29.92 10.02 37.11
N ARG A 315 29.85 10.93 36.15
CA ARG A 315 29.64 10.60 34.75
C ARG A 315 28.26 10.00 34.40
N SER A 316 27.22 10.31 35.20
CA SER A 316 25.85 9.84 34.97
C SER A 316 24.97 10.86 34.21
N TYR A 317 25.55 11.91 33.68
CA TYR A 317 24.84 12.95 32.90
C TYR A 317 25.68 13.44 31.74
N ARG A 318 24.99 14.06 30.77
CA ARG A 318 25.59 14.85 29.70
C ARG A 318 24.55 15.78 29.11
N TYR A 319 24.99 16.87 28.48
CA TYR A 319 24.09 17.69 27.68
C TYR A 319 23.76 17.00 26.35
N THR A 320 22.63 17.40 25.75
CA THR A 320 22.16 16.88 24.45
C THR A 320 22.74 17.66 23.27
N LEU A 321 23.41 18.78 23.51
CA LEU A 321 24.07 19.66 22.53
C LEU A 321 25.55 19.76 22.87
N GLY A 322 26.41 19.72 21.86
CA GLY A 322 27.80 20.10 21.99
C GLY A 322 27.94 21.60 22.24
N LYS A 323 29.05 22.06 22.87
CA LYS A 323 29.24 23.44 23.32
C LYS A 323 29.03 24.46 22.21
N GLU A 324 29.60 24.24 21.03
CA GLU A 324 29.48 25.13 19.88
C GLU A 324 28.01 25.24 19.38
N LEU A 325 27.31 24.12 19.30
CA LEU A 325 25.89 24.09 18.95
C LEU A 325 25.02 24.74 20.04
N PHE A 326 25.38 24.56 21.32
CA PHE A 326 24.72 25.25 22.43
C PHE A 326 24.88 26.78 22.31
N GLU A 327 26.06 27.27 21.99
CA GLU A 327 26.33 28.70 21.78
C GLU A 327 25.47 29.27 20.65
N PHE A 328 25.32 28.53 19.55
CA PHE A 328 24.41 28.91 18.47
C PHE A 328 22.95 28.97 18.94
N TYR A 329 22.49 27.95 19.67
CA TYR A 329 21.12 27.93 20.22
C TYR A 329 20.90 29.10 21.20
N ASN A 330 21.86 29.39 22.07
CA ASN A 330 21.77 30.44 23.06
C ASN A 330 21.77 31.84 22.42
N SER A 331 22.67 32.08 21.47
CA SER A 331 22.76 33.34 20.73
C SER A 331 21.48 33.63 19.93
N ASN A 332 20.80 32.59 19.46
CA ASN A 332 19.54 32.70 18.72
C ASN A 332 18.28 32.55 19.61
N ARG A 333 18.41 32.63 20.94
CA ARG A 333 17.30 32.62 21.91
C ARG A 333 16.50 31.29 21.92
N PHE A 334 17.14 30.15 21.56
CA PHE A 334 16.57 28.83 21.70
C PHE A 334 16.85 28.17 23.06
N ILE A 335 17.60 28.84 23.94
CA ILE A 335 17.86 28.39 25.32
C ILE A 335 17.10 29.32 26.25
N GLU A 336 16.50 28.73 27.27
CA GLU A 336 15.87 29.43 28.39
C GLU A 336 16.52 28.98 29.70
N ILE A 337 17.03 29.93 30.46
CA ILE A 337 17.69 29.69 31.74
C ILE A 337 16.76 30.18 32.85
N GLN A 338 16.32 29.26 33.71
CA GLN A 338 15.39 29.54 34.80
C GLN A 338 16.02 29.26 36.16
N GLN A 339 15.74 30.09 37.15
CA GLN A 339 16.06 29.80 38.54
C GLN A 339 14.97 28.88 39.10
N LYS A 340 15.37 27.74 39.63
CA LYS A 340 14.51 26.76 40.27
C LYS A 340 14.85 26.65 41.76
N THR A 341 13.92 26.11 42.55
CA THR A 341 14.12 25.91 43.98
C THR A 341 13.96 24.42 44.31
N TYR A 342 14.92 23.86 45.03
CA TYR A 342 14.80 22.49 45.55
C TYR A 342 13.84 22.44 46.74
N LYS A 343 13.44 21.24 47.13
CA LYS A 343 12.57 21.01 48.31
C LYS A 343 13.14 21.55 49.62
N ASP A 344 14.46 21.68 49.70
CA ASP A 344 15.18 22.23 50.85
C ASP A 344 15.32 23.76 50.85
N GLY A 345 14.68 24.44 49.85
CA GLY A 345 14.74 25.90 49.71
C GLY A 345 15.96 26.42 48.95
N THR A 346 16.93 25.59 48.60
CA THR A 346 18.11 26.04 47.84
C THR A 346 17.77 26.37 46.42
N LYS A 347 18.21 27.54 45.95
CA LYS A 347 18.04 27.97 44.56
C LYS A 347 19.14 27.43 43.66
N TYR A 348 18.79 27.08 42.42
CA TYR A 348 19.73 26.64 41.42
C TYR A 348 19.28 27.09 40.02
N TRP A 349 20.23 27.22 39.09
CA TRP A 349 19.95 27.53 37.69
C TRP A 349 19.75 26.26 36.86
N LYS A 350 18.82 26.28 35.94
CA LYS A 350 18.59 25.21 34.98
C LYS A 350 18.34 25.78 33.60
N ALA A 351 19.05 25.26 32.61
CA ALA A 351 18.88 25.59 31.22
C ALA A 351 17.98 24.57 30.51
N TYR A 352 17.06 25.07 29.71
CA TYR A 352 16.12 24.32 28.92
C TYR A 352 16.31 24.70 27.45
N ARG A 353 15.95 23.78 26.57
CA ARG A 353 15.87 24.05 25.14
C ARG A 353 14.42 24.39 24.76
N LYS A 354 14.22 25.52 24.09
CA LYS A 354 12.95 25.89 23.46
C LYS A 354 12.77 25.06 22.18
N VAL A 355 11.63 24.44 22.04
CA VAL A 355 11.21 23.68 20.87
C VAL A 355 10.04 24.44 20.25
N TYR A 356 10.31 25.17 19.16
CA TYR A 356 9.30 25.97 18.47
C TYR A 356 8.47 25.14 17.48
N GLU A 357 7.25 25.58 17.22
CA GLU A 357 6.29 24.96 16.32
C GLU A 357 6.76 25.00 14.85
N LYS A 358 7.22 26.17 14.37
CA LYS A 358 7.43 26.45 12.94
C LYS A 358 8.88 26.43 12.48
N VAL A 359 9.84 26.26 13.39
CA VAL A 359 11.26 26.29 13.05
C VAL A 359 12.05 25.23 13.78
N ILE A 360 13.14 24.81 13.14
CA ILE A 360 14.16 23.96 13.75
C ILE A 360 15.54 24.56 13.48
N VAL A 361 16.53 24.14 14.28
CA VAL A 361 17.94 24.41 13.99
C VAL A 361 18.50 23.22 13.24
N ASP A 362 19.00 23.44 12.02
CA ASP A 362 19.80 22.46 11.30
C ASP A 362 21.12 22.25 12.06
N ARG A 363 21.40 21.00 12.43
CA ARG A 363 22.58 20.61 13.20
C ARG A 363 23.82 20.39 12.35
N ASN A 364 23.69 20.45 11.04
CA ASN A 364 24.81 20.38 10.10
C ASN A 364 25.45 21.78 9.98
N LYS A 365 26.78 21.81 9.95
CA LYS A 365 27.50 23.07 9.75
C LYS A 365 27.44 23.52 8.28
N PRO A 366 27.27 24.81 8.03
CA PRO A 366 27.03 25.89 8.99
C PRO A 366 25.61 25.83 9.58
N TYR A 367 25.48 25.97 10.90
CA TYR A 367 24.20 25.92 11.61
C TYR A 367 23.24 26.98 11.07
N LYS A 368 21.97 26.60 10.86
CA LYS A 368 20.92 27.48 10.32
C LYS A 368 19.60 27.25 11.05
N ILE A 369 18.82 28.32 11.15
CA ILE A 369 17.40 28.21 11.52
C ILE A 369 16.64 28.00 10.22
N ILE A 370 15.94 26.87 10.13
CA ILE A 370 15.13 26.55 8.95
C ILE A 370 13.66 26.50 9.34
N SER A 371 12.82 27.02 8.46
CA SER A 371 11.38 26.87 8.60
C SER A 371 11.02 25.41 8.33
N ARG A 372 10.32 24.80 9.26
CA ARG A 372 9.83 23.45 9.15
C ARG A 372 8.61 23.27 10.03
N GLU A 373 7.51 22.87 9.44
CA GLU A 373 6.42 22.34 10.25
C GLU A 373 6.92 21.10 10.98
N ARG A 374 6.73 21.09 12.29
CA ARG A 374 7.15 19.94 13.11
C ARG A 374 6.15 18.82 12.96
N GLY A 375 6.67 17.65 12.74
CA GLY A 375 5.91 16.44 12.71
C GLY A 375 6.73 15.29 13.31
N ASN A 376 6.06 14.31 13.85
CA ASN A 376 6.66 13.03 14.18
C ASN A 376 6.73 12.17 12.92
N ASN A 377 7.74 11.32 12.83
CA ASN A 377 7.75 10.31 11.79
C ASN A 377 6.59 9.33 12.02
N PHE A 378 6.03 8.82 10.94
CA PHE A 378 5.08 7.71 11.03
C PHE A 378 5.77 6.48 11.61
N SER A 379 5.09 5.78 12.51
CA SER A 379 5.58 4.53 13.07
C SER A 379 5.25 3.37 12.12
N ASN A 380 6.17 2.42 11.98
CA ASN A 380 5.83 1.16 11.32
C ASN A 380 5.11 0.17 12.25
N LEU A 381 4.92 0.50 13.53
CA LEU A 381 4.07 -0.23 14.46
C LEU A 381 2.75 0.52 14.62
N ILE A 382 1.67 -0.05 14.06
CA ILE A 382 0.32 0.49 14.14
C ILE A 382 -0.43 -0.26 15.24
N ASN A 383 -0.55 0.36 16.42
CA ASN A 383 -1.13 -0.24 17.63
C ASN A 383 -2.16 0.69 18.30
N GLU A 384 -2.97 1.37 17.52
CA GLU A 384 -4.00 2.26 18.04
C GLU A 384 -5.33 1.50 18.21
N GLY A 385 -5.99 1.68 19.34
CA GLY A 385 -7.20 0.91 19.70
C GLY A 385 -8.40 1.12 18.77
N ASN A 386 -8.44 2.24 18.06
CA ASN A 386 -9.45 2.54 17.04
C ASN A 386 -9.15 1.93 15.67
N ILE A 387 -7.93 1.43 15.45
CA ILE A 387 -7.49 0.81 14.19
C ILE A 387 -7.53 -0.73 14.32
N SER A 388 -8.73 -1.30 14.36
CA SER A 388 -8.91 -2.75 14.50
C SER A 388 -9.92 -3.30 13.49
N THR A 389 -9.84 -4.59 13.20
CA THR A 389 -10.81 -5.28 12.31
C THR A 389 -12.25 -5.11 12.81
N SER A 390 -12.46 -5.12 14.14
CA SER A 390 -13.80 -4.93 14.72
C SER A 390 -14.37 -3.53 14.48
N THR A 391 -13.51 -2.50 14.41
CA THR A 391 -13.96 -1.13 14.09
C THR A 391 -14.37 -1.01 12.63
N GLY A 392 -13.61 -1.62 11.73
CA GLY A 392 -13.97 -1.71 10.30
C GLY A 392 -15.31 -2.40 10.08
N LYS A 393 -15.53 -3.55 10.74
CA LYS A 393 -16.79 -4.30 10.65
C LYS A 393 -17.99 -3.50 11.19
N ARG A 394 -17.84 -2.86 12.35
CA ARG A 394 -18.91 -2.03 12.92
C ARG A 394 -19.28 -0.86 12.01
N LEU A 395 -18.27 -0.21 11.42
CA LEU A 395 -18.50 0.88 10.48
C LEU A 395 -19.26 0.40 9.24
N LEU A 396 -18.86 -0.71 8.62
CA LEU A 396 -19.54 -1.25 7.44
C LEU A 396 -20.98 -1.63 7.75
N ILE A 397 -21.24 -2.29 8.89
CA ILE A 397 -22.59 -2.63 9.34
C ILE A 397 -23.44 -1.37 9.55
N SER A 398 -22.88 -0.30 10.11
CA SER A 398 -23.60 0.97 10.31
C SER A 398 -24.02 1.64 8.99
N ILE A 399 -23.33 1.36 7.90
CA ILE A 399 -23.63 1.89 6.56
C ILE A 399 -24.62 0.99 5.82
N LEU A 400 -24.37 -0.33 5.80
CA LEU A 400 -25.09 -1.27 4.94
C LEU A 400 -26.27 -1.97 5.66
N ASN A 401 -26.35 -1.92 6.98
CA ASN A 401 -27.26 -2.70 7.81
C ASN A 401 -27.14 -4.23 7.60
N ASN A 402 -26.02 -4.67 7.01
CA ASN A 402 -25.77 -6.05 6.63
C ASN A 402 -24.47 -6.56 7.27
N LYS A 403 -24.41 -7.88 7.58
CA LYS A 403 -23.28 -8.55 8.23
C LYS A 403 -22.50 -9.48 7.27
N ASP A 404 -22.88 -9.51 6.01
CA ASP A 404 -22.43 -10.55 5.06
C ASP A 404 -20.96 -10.42 4.63
N PHE A 405 -20.33 -9.26 4.87
CA PHE A 405 -18.90 -9.09 4.61
C PHE A 405 -18.08 -9.23 5.90
N SER A 406 -17.21 -10.24 5.95
CA SER A 406 -16.62 -10.70 7.22
C SER A 406 -15.46 -9.84 7.73
N PHE A 407 -14.56 -9.33 6.85
CA PHE A 407 -13.30 -8.71 7.26
C PHE A 407 -12.97 -7.39 6.55
N PRO A 408 -13.83 -6.35 6.64
CA PRO A 408 -13.47 -5.06 6.08
C PRO A 408 -12.31 -4.44 6.87
N LYS A 409 -11.31 -3.90 6.18
CA LYS A 409 -10.26 -3.11 6.83
C LYS A 409 -10.86 -1.86 7.47
N PRO A 410 -10.33 -1.37 8.60
CA PRO A 410 -10.77 -0.10 9.18
C PRO A 410 -10.31 1.08 8.31
N ILE A 411 -11.17 2.09 8.15
CA ILE A 411 -10.82 3.29 7.36
C ILE A 411 -9.62 4.02 7.96
N GLU A 412 -9.47 4.01 9.28
CA GLU A 412 -8.37 4.67 9.98
C GLU A 412 -7.00 4.08 9.60
N LEU A 413 -6.92 2.77 9.31
CA LEU A 413 -5.71 2.15 8.79
C LEU A 413 -5.34 2.73 7.43
N ILE A 414 -6.31 2.80 6.54
CA ILE A 414 -6.09 3.32 5.18
C ILE A 414 -5.76 4.81 5.21
N LYS A 415 -6.44 5.59 6.06
CA LYS A 415 -6.13 7.01 6.29
C LYS A 415 -4.70 7.19 6.80
N TYR A 416 -4.26 6.35 7.74
CA TYR A 416 -2.88 6.36 8.24
C TYR A 416 -1.88 6.17 7.11
N LEU A 417 -2.09 5.19 6.23
CA LEU A 417 -1.20 4.89 5.10
C LEU A 417 -1.23 6.00 4.04
N ILE A 418 -2.40 6.53 3.69
CA ILE A 418 -2.52 7.63 2.73
C ILE A 418 -1.82 8.88 3.24
N ASN A 419 -1.92 9.19 4.53
CA ASN A 419 -1.28 10.35 5.14
C ASN A 419 0.25 10.29 5.16
N ILE A 420 0.85 9.13 4.94
CA ILE A 420 2.30 9.00 4.76
C ILE A 420 2.77 9.72 3.49
N HIS A 421 1.92 9.76 2.46
CA HIS A 421 2.22 10.48 1.23
C HIS A 421 1.87 11.97 1.36
N PRO A 422 2.77 12.91 0.98
CA PRO A 422 2.58 14.33 1.28
C PRO A 422 1.55 15.05 0.40
N ASN A 423 1.11 14.45 -0.72
CA ASN A 423 0.22 15.10 -1.69
C ASN A 423 -1.24 15.08 -1.21
N PRO A 424 -1.85 16.24 -0.82
CA PRO A 424 -3.25 16.30 -0.43
C PRO A 424 -4.22 16.13 -1.62
N ASN A 425 -3.71 16.09 -2.85
CA ASN A 425 -4.47 15.84 -4.07
C ASN A 425 -4.09 14.50 -4.71
N ALA A 426 -3.58 13.55 -3.93
CA ALA A 426 -3.09 12.27 -4.41
C ALA A 426 -4.17 11.47 -5.16
N ARG A 427 -3.76 10.81 -6.24
CA ARG A 427 -4.55 9.81 -6.94
C ARG A 427 -4.26 8.44 -6.33
N VAL A 428 -5.27 7.79 -5.78
CA VAL A 428 -5.18 6.52 -5.05
C VAL A 428 -5.78 5.40 -5.89
N LEU A 429 -5.05 4.29 -6.05
CA LEU A 429 -5.55 3.08 -6.72
C LEU A 429 -5.66 1.94 -5.71
N ASP A 430 -6.78 1.22 -5.74
CA ASP A 430 -6.97 -0.05 -5.03
C ASP A 430 -7.62 -1.06 -5.96
N PHE A 431 -6.84 -2.04 -6.41
CA PHE A 431 -7.33 -3.06 -7.34
C PHE A 431 -7.69 -4.40 -6.68
N PHE A 432 -7.82 -4.39 -5.34
CA PHE A 432 -8.47 -5.42 -4.53
C PHE A 432 -9.43 -4.76 -3.53
N ALA A 433 -10.28 -3.86 -4.02
CA ALA A 433 -11.03 -2.93 -3.18
C ALA A 433 -12.07 -3.59 -2.24
N GLY A 434 -12.48 -4.82 -2.53
CA GLY A 434 -13.41 -5.58 -1.68
C GLY A 434 -14.66 -4.77 -1.30
N SER A 435 -14.75 -4.36 -0.05
CA SER A 435 -15.87 -3.56 0.45
C SER A 435 -15.76 -2.05 0.21
N GLY A 436 -14.77 -1.55 -0.54
CA GLY A 436 -14.60 -0.12 -0.85
C GLY A 436 -14.07 0.73 0.30
N THR A 437 -13.33 0.14 1.22
CA THR A 437 -12.76 0.85 2.37
C THR A 437 -11.84 2.00 1.96
N THR A 438 -11.00 1.79 0.94
CA THR A 438 -10.07 2.79 0.43
C THR A 438 -10.79 4.02 -0.10
N GLY A 439 -11.87 3.85 -0.86
CA GLY A 439 -12.69 4.96 -1.34
C GLY A 439 -13.30 5.77 -0.20
N HIS A 440 -13.85 5.09 0.82
CA HIS A 440 -14.38 5.77 2.01
C HIS A 440 -13.30 6.53 2.77
N ALA A 441 -12.12 5.95 2.95
CA ALA A 441 -10.99 6.60 3.63
C ALA A 441 -10.52 7.87 2.89
N VAL A 442 -10.48 7.84 1.55
CA VAL A 442 -10.15 9.01 0.72
C VAL A 442 -11.16 10.14 0.92
N LEU A 443 -12.46 9.82 0.89
CA LEU A 443 -13.52 10.81 1.08
C LEU A 443 -13.47 11.43 2.48
N ASP A 444 -13.23 10.61 3.49
CA ASP A 444 -13.14 11.06 4.88
C ASP A 444 -11.92 11.97 5.11
N LEU A 445 -10.75 11.62 4.57
CA LEU A 445 -9.56 12.46 4.61
C LEU A 445 -9.77 13.81 3.92
N ASN A 446 -10.39 13.82 2.74
CA ASN A 446 -10.68 15.08 2.04
C ASN A 446 -11.59 15.99 2.88
N LYS A 447 -12.55 15.42 3.62
CA LYS A 447 -13.38 16.19 4.55
C LYS A 447 -12.59 16.73 5.74
N GLU A 448 -11.63 15.96 6.26
CA GLU A 448 -10.82 16.34 7.43
C GLU A 448 -9.81 17.44 7.15
N ASP A 449 -9.10 17.35 6.02
CA ASP A 449 -7.96 18.24 5.71
C ASP A 449 -8.22 19.19 4.54
N SER A 450 -9.44 19.16 3.96
CA SER A 450 -9.81 19.92 2.75
C SER A 450 -8.93 19.58 1.54
N GLY A 451 -8.41 18.36 1.49
CA GLY A 451 -7.68 17.81 0.35
C GLY A 451 -8.64 17.47 -0.81
N ASN A 452 -8.06 17.19 -1.96
CA ASN A 452 -8.81 16.87 -3.17
C ASN A 452 -8.29 15.56 -3.81
N ARG A 453 -8.06 14.56 -2.97
CA ARG A 453 -7.65 13.22 -3.41
C ARG A 453 -8.76 12.55 -4.20
N THR A 454 -8.37 11.73 -5.16
CA THR A 454 -9.31 10.91 -5.93
C THR A 454 -8.93 9.43 -5.79
N PHE A 455 -9.89 8.56 -6.01
CA PHE A 455 -9.65 7.12 -6.00
C PHE A 455 -10.11 6.44 -7.29
N THR A 456 -9.42 5.37 -7.62
CA THR A 456 -9.85 4.33 -8.57
C THR A 456 -9.89 3.01 -7.81
N LEU A 457 -11.06 2.41 -7.73
CA LEU A 457 -11.27 1.11 -7.09
C LEU A 457 -11.57 0.06 -8.13
N VAL A 458 -11.01 -1.14 -7.96
CA VAL A 458 -11.37 -2.31 -8.78
C VAL A 458 -11.77 -3.44 -7.86
N THR A 459 -12.94 -4.03 -8.09
CA THR A 459 -13.43 -5.20 -7.38
C THR A 459 -14.19 -6.12 -8.32
N ASN A 460 -14.13 -7.43 -8.11
CA ASN A 460 -15.00 -8.35 -8.81
C ASN A 460 -16.45 -8.24 -8.28
N ASN A 461 -17.36 -8.96 -8.90
CA ASN A 461 -18.76 -9.02 -8.45
C ASN A 461 -19.17 -10.43 -7.97
N GLU A 462 -18.21 -11.23 -7.53
CA GLU A 462 -18.52 -12.51 -6.91
C GLU A 462 -19.37 -12.31 -5.65
N ASN A 463 -20.37 -13.13 -5.48
CA ASN A 463 -21.37 -12.98 -4.41
C ASN A 463 -21.97 -11.55 -4.32
N ASN A 464 -22.05 -10.82 -5.43
CA ASN A 464 -22.50 -9.45 -5.54
C ASN A 464 -21.70 -8.43 -4.71
N ILE A 465 -20.45 -8.73 -4.34
CA ILE A 465 -19.61 -7.83 -3.55
C ILE A 465 -19.44 -6.47 -4.24
N GLY A 466 -19.25 -6.46 -5.56
CA GLY A 466 -19.09 -5.22 -6.34
C GLY A 466 -20.29 -4.29 -6.22
N ILE A 467 -21.51 -4.82 -6.35
CA ILE A 467 -22.74 -4.04 -6.38
C ILE A 467 -23.31 -3.85 -4.97
N ASP A 468 -23.58 -4.94 -4.24
CA ASP A 468 -24.34 -4.87 -2.99
C ASP A 468 -23.48 -4.43 -1.78
N VAL A 469 -22.14 -4.46 -1.89
CA VAL A 469 -21.22 -4.05 -0.82
C VAL A 469 -20.43 -2.81 -1.21
N CYS A 470 -19.54 -2.89 -2.21
CA CYS A 470 -18.62 -1.81 -2.57
C CYS A 470 -19.38 -0.58 -3.11
N TYR A 471 -20.16 -0.76 -4.17
CA TYR A 471 -20.96 0.30 -4.77
C TYR A 471 -21.98 0.86 -3.78
N GLU A 472 -22.74 0.00 -3.11
CA GLU A 472 -23.77 0.44 -2.16
C GLU A 472 -23.18 1.24 -0.99
N ARG A 473 -22.02 0.83 -0.46
CA ARG A 473 -21.28 1.62 0.53
C ARG A 473 -20.96 3.01 0.00
N LEU A 474 -20.32 3.11 -1.18
CA LEU A 474 -19.95 4.38 -1.79
C LEU A 474 -21.16 5.24 -2.12
N TYR A 475 -22.25 4.62 -2.57
CA TYR A 475 -23.49 5.31 -2.86
C TYR A 475 -24.11 5.93 -1.59
N ARG A 476 -24.26 5.14 -0.51
CA ARG A 476 -24.83 5.59 0.76
C ARG A 476 -24.06 6.73 1.40
N ILE A 477 -22.75 6.61 1.47
CA ILE A 477 -21.92 7.65 2.09
C ILE A 477 -21.84 8.94 1.27
N ASN A 478 -22.08 8.90 -0.05
CA ASN A 478 -22.11 10.08 -0.89
C ASN A 478 -23.49 10.73 -0.99
N ASN A 479 -24.56 9.92 -0.97
CA ASN A 479 -25.92 10.41 -1.23
C ASN A 479 -26.80 10.49 0.02
N GLY A 480 -26.36 9.96 1.16
CA GLY A 480 -27.16 9.91 2.41
C GLY A 480 -28.38 9.00 2.34
N LYS A 481 -28.47 8.17 1.32
CA LYS A 481 -29.55 7.19 1.09
C LYS A 481 -28.99 5.98 0.36
N GLY A 482 -29.64 4.84 0.47
CA GLY A 482 -29.33 3.65 -0.30
C GLY A 482 -29.74 3.77 -1.77
N SER A 483 -29.14 2.96 -2.63
CA SER A 483 -29.42 2.95 -4.08
C SER A 483 -30.87 2.56 -4.42
N LYS A 484 -31.52 1.84 -3.51
CA LYS A 484 -32.94 1.46 -3.59
C LYS A 484 -33.85 2.41 -2.79
N GLY A 485 -33.31 3.53 -2.29
CA GLY A 485 -34.05 4.57 -1.58
C GLY A 485 -34.11 4.41 -0.04
N GLU A 486 -33.31 3.49 0.54
CA GLU A 486 -33.22 3.31 1.98
C GLU A 486 -32.61 4.54 2.65
N VAL A 487 -33.25 5.04 3.72
CA VAL A 487 -32.81 6.23 4.48
C VAL A 487 -32.50 5.94 5.94
N ASP A 488 -32.83 4.75 6.42
CA ASP A 488 -32.59 4.37 7.82
C ASP A 488 -31.39 3.45 7.96
N PHE A 489 -30.21 4.06 8.14
CA PHE A 489 -28.98 3.38 8.49
C PHE A 489 -28.18 4.23 9.48
N ASP A 490 -27.47 3.57 10.41
CA ASP A 490 -26.91 4.25 11.58
C ASP A 490 -25.82 5.27 11.26
N TRP A 491 -25.09 5.08 10.16
CA TRP A 491 -24.02 5.99 9.77
C TRP A 491 -24.55 7.41 9.49
N ILE A 492 -25.68 7.54 8.76
CA ILE A 492 -26.24 8.84 8.38
C ILE A 492 -26.78 9.63 9.58
N LYS A 493 -27.11 8.94 10.69
CA LYS A 493 -27.57 9.62 11.92
C LYS A 493 -26.45 10.43 12.59
N LYS A 494 -25.21 10.14 12.27
CA LYS A 494 -24.02 10.74 12.90
C LYS A 494 -23.09 11.46 11.92
N ASN A 495 -23.31 11.30 10.62
CA ASN A 495 -22.46 11.83 9.58
C ASN A 495 -23.28 12.52 8.50
N GLU A 496 -22.65 13.46 7.81
CA GLU A 496 -23.19 14.09 6.60
C GLU A 496 -22.62 13.41 5.36
N PRO A 497 -23.40 13.27 4.29
CA PRO A 497 -22.93 12.74 3.02
C PRO A 497 -21.74 13.54 2.47
N TYR A 498 -20.83 12.84 1.80
CA TYR A 498 -19.66 13.49 1.20
C TYR A 498 -19.99 14.26 -0.08
N ASN A 499 -21.10 13.99 -0.75
CA ASN A 499 -21.57 14.66 -1.96
C ASN A 499 -20.56 14.67 -3.11
N GLN A 500 -19.73 13.64 -3.23
CA GLN A 500 -18.73 13.52 -4.29
C GLN A 500 -19.26 12.74 -5.48
N ASN A 501 -18.58 12.90 -6.64
CA ASN A 501 -18.94 12.23 -7.89
C ASN A 501 -18.34 10.82 -7.96
N LEU A 502 -19.04 9.90 -8.64
CA LEU A 502 -18.56 8.54 -8.89
C LEU A 502 -18.95 8.11 -10.31
N ASP A 503 -17.94 7.77 -11.12
CA ASP A 503 -18.14 7.06 -12.38
C ASP A 503 -17.94 5.55 -12.14
N VAL A 504 -18.88 4.74 -12.59
CA VAL A 504 -18.86 3.29 -12.44
C VAL A 504 -18.67 2.66 -13.82
N PHE A 505 -17.75 1.71 -13.90
CA PHE A 505 -17.45 0.95 -15.11
C PHE A 505 -17.58 -0.54 -14.86
N GLU A 506 -17.93 -1.28 -15.88
CA GLU A 506 -17.81 -2.74 -15.94
C GLU A 506 -16.90 -3.14 -17.09
N ILE A 507 -16.33 -4.34 -17.01
CA ILE A 507 -15.52 -4.88 -18.11
C ILE A 507 -16.44 -5.56 -19.10
N ASN A 508 -16.41 -5.07 -20.35
CA ASN A 508 -17.09 -5.68 -21.49
C ASN A 508 -16.11 -6.54 -22.27
N TYR A 509 -16.46 -7.81 -22.46
CA TYR A 509 -15.66 -8.76 -23.21
C TYR A 509 -16.17 -8.84 -24.65
N CYS A 510 -15.32 -8.52 -25.60
CA CYS A 510 -15.62 -8.52 -27.02
C CYS A 510 -14.86 -9.64 -27.73
N ASP A 511 -15.56 -10.46 -28.50
CA ASP A 511 -14.95 -11.50 -29.32
C ASP A 511 -14.24 -10.88 -30.52
N THR A 512 -13.00 -11.31 -30.80
CA THR A 512 -12.14 -10.86 -31.90
C THR A 512 -12.22 -11.75 -33.12
N ASP A 513 -13.12 -12.74 -33.18
CA ASP A 513 -13.23 -13.64 -34.33
C ASP A 513 -13.52 -12.82 -35.59
N VAL A 514 -12.68 -13.02 -36.60
CA VAL A 514 -12.73 -12.33 -37.90
C VAL A 514 -14.09 -12.56 -38.61
N LEU A 515 -14.77 -13.65 -38.30
CA LEU A 515 -16.08 -13.99 -38.82
C LEU A 515 -17.23 -13.24 -38.15
N ALA A 516 -17.01 -12.67 -36.97
CA ALA A 516 -18.06 -12.02 -36.19
C ALA A 516 -18.33 -10.55 -36.54
N ASN A 517 -17.56 -9.95 -37.46
CA ASN A 517 -17.70 -8.55 -37.91
C ASN A 517 -17.71 -7.49 -36.76
N ASN A 518 -17.10 -7.80 -35.59
CA ASN A 518 -17.14 -7.00 -34.37
C ASN A 518 -16.16 -5.82 -34.37
N ASN A 519 -15.28 -5.68 -35.35
CA ASN A 519 -14.21 -4.69 -35.36
C ASN A 519 -14.72 -3.25 -35.18
N GLU A 520 -15.84 -2.88 -35.80
CA GLU A 520 -16.41 -1.54 -35.66
C GLU A 520 -17.04 -1.30 -34.25
N ILE A 521 -17.59 -2.35 -33.63
CA ILE A 521 -18.14 -2.29 -32.28
C ILE A 521 -17.00 -2.10 -31.30
N ILE A 522 -15.93 -2.89 -31.40
CA ILE A 522 -14.73 -2.81 -30.57
C ILE A 522 -14.10 -1.41 -30.66
N LYS A 523 -13.93 -0.88 -31.88
CA LYS A 523 -13.41 0.48 -32.11
C LYS A 523 -14.29 1.54 -31.45
N LYS A 524 -15.60 1.40 -31.56
CA LYS A 524 -16.56 2.31 -30.95
C LYS A 524 -16.49 2.26 -29.43
N ASP A 525 -16.51 1.08 -28.86
CA ASP A 525 -16.45 0.90 -27.39
C ASP A 525 -15.12 1.42 -26.83
N PHE A 526 -14.02 1.17 -27.54
CA PHE A 526 -12.72 1.72 -27.17
C PHE A 526 -12.70 3.27 -27.22
N LYS A 527 -13.25 3.88 -28.26
CA LYS A 527 -13.37 5.35 -28.37
C LYS A 527 -14.27 5.91 -27.26
N ASN A 528 -15.37 5.24 -26.95
CA ASN A 528 -16.25 5.64 -25.87
C ASN A 528 -15.51 5.59 -24.53
N MET A 529 -14.77 4.52 -24.25
CA MET A 529 -13.93 4.42 -23.06
C MET A 529 -12.97 5.59 -22.93
N LEU A 530 -12.23 5.94 -24.00
CA LEU A 530 -11.33 7.09 -23.97
C LEU A 530 -12.06 8.40 -23.71
N ASN A 531 -13.23 8.61 -24.31
CA ASN A 531 -14.05 9.80 -24.11
C ASN A 531 -14.53 9.91 -22.65
N ASP A 532 -14.93 8.81 -22.03
CA ASP A 532 -15.36 8.76 -20.62
C ASP A 532 -14.23 9.19 -19.65
N PHE A 533 -12.97 8.97 -20.05
CA PHE A 533 -11.78 9.44 -19.33
C PHE A 533 -11.24 10.80 -19.85
N ASN A 534 -12.06 11.58 -20.61
CA ASN A 534 -11.70 12.89 -21.19
C ASN A 534 -10.53 12.86 -22.19
N LEU A 535 -10.37 11.76 -22.92
CA LEU A 535 -9.28 11.54 -23.88
C LEU A 535 -9.75 11.63 -25.35
N SER A 536 -10.72 12.48 -25.65
CA SER A 536 -11.35 12.61 -26.97
C SER A 536 -10.44 13.13 -28.10
N ASN A 537 -9.29 13.72 -27.79
CA ASN A 537 -8.37 14.31 -28.77
C ASN A 537 -7.22 13.37 -29.23
N VAL A 538 -7.35 12.08 -29.01
CA VAL A 538 -6.32 11.10 -29.38
C VAL A 538 -6.37 10.83 -30.88
N ASN A 539 -5.64 11.64 -31.67
CA ASN A 539 -5.67 11.60 -33.13
C ASN A 539 -4.80 10.52 -33.79
N LYS A 540 -3.97 9.80 -33.03
CA LYS A 540 -3.07 8.76 -33.56
C LYS A 540 -2.98 7.57 -32.62
N ILE A 541 -4.05 6.83 -32.53
CA ILE A 541 -4.02 5.56 -31.82
C ILE A 541 -3.61 4.49 -32.85
N ASN A 542 -2.52 3.78 -32.58
CA ASN A 542 -2.26 2.53 -33.27
C ASN A 542 -3.23 1.47 -32.74
N GLU A 543 -4.37 1.33 -33.44
CA GLU A 543 -5.46 0.45 -33.00
C GLU A 543 -4.97 -0.99 -32.75
N GLN A 544 -3.99 -1.46 -33.54
CA GLN A 544 -3.42 -2.81 -33.36
C GLN A 544 -2.64 -2.96 -32.06
N GLU A 545 -1.83 -1.96 -31.70
CA GLU A 545 -1.07 -1.99 -30.43
C GLU A 545 -2.00 -2.00 -29.22
N ILE A 546 -3.08 -1.26 -29.27
CA ILE A 546 -4.04 -1.16 -28.18
C ILE A 546 -4.83 -2.45 -28.03
N LEU A 547 -5.29 -3.01 -29.15
CA LEU A 547 -6.00 -4.28 -29.13
C LEU A 547 -5.14 -5.42 -28.59
N LEU A 548 -3.86 -5.45 -28.95
CA LEU A 548 -2.90 -6.41 -28.38
C LEU A 548 -2.71 -6.23 -26.86
N ASN A 549 -2.75 -5.00 -26.38
CA ASN A 549 -2.62 -4.71 -24.94
C ASN A 549 -3.89 -5.04 -24.12
N LEU A 550 -5.06 -5.17 -24.75
CA LEU A 550 -6.34 -5.41 -24.08
C LEU A 550 -6.88 -6.84 -24.25
N THR A 551 -6.05 -7.79 -24.71
CA THR A 551 -6.44 -9.20 -24.69
C THR A 551 -6.84 -9.63 -23.29
N ALA A 552 -8.01 -10.28 -23.17
CA ALA A 552 -8.58 -10.69 -21.90
C ALA A 552 -7.79 -11.83 -21.25
N LEU A 553 -7.92 -11.93 -19.93
CA LEU A 553 -7.45 -13.11 -19.22
C LEU A 553 -8.26 -14.34 -19.68
N LYS A 554 -7.58 -15.42 -20.04
CA LYS A 554 -8.27 -16.65 -20.46
C LYS A 554 -9.03 -17.25 -19.27
N PRO A 555 -10.36 -17.49 -19.40
CA PRO A 555 -11.09 -18.19 -18.35
C PRO A 555 -10.56 -19.64 -18.20
N ILE A 556 -10.60 -20.20 -17.00
CA ILE A 556 -10.38 -21.65 -16.80
C ILE A 556 -11.61 -22.35 -17.39
N GLU A 557 -11.40 -23.21 -18.35
CA GLU A 557 -12.42 -24.15 -18.79
C GLU A 557 -12.72 -25.08 -17.59
N GLY A 558 -13.93 -25.00 -17.06
CA GLY A 558 -14.42 -26.00 -16.11
C GLY A 558 -14.30 -27.36 -16.77
N LYS A 559 -13.73 -28.36 -16.09
CA LYS A 559 -13.91 -29.74 -16.53
C LYS A 559 -15.41 -29.98 -16.55
N ASP A 560 -15.98 -30.08 -17.74
CA ASP A 560 -17.33 -30.57 -17.90
C ASP A 560 -17.42 -31.91 -17.21
N SER A 561 -18.30 -31.99 -16.21
CA SER A 561 -18.64 -33.25 -15.49
C SER A 561 -19.45 -34.18 -16.39
N ASN A 562 -19.00 -34.43 -17.61
CA ASN A 562 -19.59 -35.37 -18.56
C ASN A 562 -18.59 -36.45 -18.96
N GLU A 563 -18.04 -37.17 -17.98
CA GLU A 563 -17.57 -38.56 -18.15
C GLU A 563 -18.17 -39.40 -17.04
N SER A 564 -19.48 -39.59 -17.10
CA SER A 564 -20.19 -40.70 -16.52
C SER A 564 -20.69 -41.58 -17.65
N ASN A 565 -19.88 -42.53 -18.03
CA ASN A 565 -20.34 -43.83 -18.54
C ASN A 565 -19.34 -44.89 -18.19
#